data_806e17079ef26762824e2ad83d24aa23
#
_entry.id   806e17079ef26762824e2ad83d24aa23
#
_cell.length_a   1.000
_cell.length_b   1.000
_cell.length_c   1.000
_cell.angle_alpha   90.00
_cell.angle_beta   90.00
_cell.angle_gamma   90.00
#
_symmetry.space_group_name_H-M   'P 1'
#
loop_
_entity.id
_entity.type
_entity.pdbx_description
1 polymer ?
#
loop_
_entity_poly.entity_id
_entity_poly.type
_entity_poly.pdbx_seq_one_letter_code
_entity_poly.pdbx_strand_id
1 'polypeptide(L)'
;MKIKNIRRLHKLLHLQQTVRRKTKGIRTAWAWLCHKLRFLRVLNVINPFHYISILDWYIIRKFIGTYIYSIILIISISIVFDVNENLVKFTQYHAPLKAIVFDYYANFVPYFANLFSPLFVFIAVIFFTSKLASNSEIISMLAAGVSFKRLMRPYMISCVLISTLSFFLSAYVIPHGTVIRQNFETMYKNKKKNTSAENVMLQVDKGTIAYIQHYDNNQKCGYGFSLDKFENKKLV
;
A
#
# COMPACT_ATOMS: atom_id res chain seq x y z
N MET A 1 -15.65 45.48 52.74
CA MET A 1 -14.90 45.62 51.46
C MET A 1 -13.80 44.50 51.21
N LYS A 2 -13.53 43.61 52.15
CA LYS A 2 -12.44 42.57 52.04
C LYS A 2 -12.83 41.26 51.33
N ILE A 3 -14.10 40.91 51.28
CA ILE A 3 -14.53 39.57 50.78
C ILE A 3 -14.54 39.47 49.24
N LYS A 4 -14.73 40.55 48.50
CA LYS A 4 -14.70 40.58 47.03
C LYS A 4 -13.32 40.34 46.43
N ASN A 5 -12.25 40.70 47.14
CA ASN A 5 -10.88 40.53 46.69
C ASN A 5 -10.38 39.07 46.82
N ILE A 6 -10.86 38.34 47.83
CA ILE A 6 -10.48 36.94 48.04
C ILE A 6 -11.04 36.04 46.91
N ARG A 7 -12.27 36.28 46.46
CA ARG A 7 -12.87 35.51 45.34
C ARG A 7 -12.19 35.82 43.99
N ARG A 8 -11.68 37.03 43.78
CA ARG A 8 -10.88 37.36 42.59
C ARG A 8 -9.50 36.65 42.59
N LEU A 9 -8.86 36.62 43.75
CA LEU A 9 -7.56 35.89 43.90
C LEU A 9 -7.72 34.39 43.66
N HIS A 10 -8.79 33.77 44.16
CA HIS A 10 -9.06 32.36 43.95
C HIS A 10 -9.33 32.03 42.46
N LYS A 11 -10.04 32.90 41.74
CA LYS A 11 -10.28 32.77 40.28
C LYS A 11 -8.98 32.91 39.47
N LEU A 12 -8.11 33.84 39.87
CA LEU A 12 -6.83 34.04 39.20
C LEU A 12 -5.87 32.88 39.43
N LEU A 13 -5.84 32.30 40.63
CA LEU A 13 -5.04 31.09 40.93
C LEU A 13 -5.54 29.87 40.15
N HIS A 14 -6.85 29.71 40.01
CA HIS A 14 -7.47 28.63 39.24
C HIS A 14 -7.16 28.76 37.74
N LEU A 15 -7.19 29.98 37.20
CA LEU A 15 -6.81 30.25 35.82
C LEU A 15 -5.32 30.03 35.58
N GLN A 16 -4.45 30.41 36.50
CA GLN A 16 -3.01 30.11 36.41
C GLN A 16 -2.71 28.62 36.45
N GLN A 17 -3.41 27.85 37.27
CA GLN A 17 -3.25 26.38 37.30
C GLN A 17 -3.74 25.73 36.03
N THR A 18 -4.84 26.19 35.43
CA THR A 18 -5.40 25.67 34.18
C THR A 18 -4.49 25.97 32.99
N VAL A 19 -3.92 27.18 32.93
CA VAL A 19 -2.94 27.56 31.90
C VAL A 19 -1.65 26.75 32.07
N ARG A 20 -1.18 26.55 33.30
CA ARG A 20 0.03 25.74 33.58
C ARG A 20 -0.15 24.25 33.23
N ARG A 21 -1.37 23.69 33.37
CA ARG A 21 -1.69 22.33 32.93
C ARG A 21 -1.73 22.21 31.41
N LYS A 22 -2.32 23.18 30.68
CA LYS A 22 -2.34 23.21 29.22
C LYS A 22 -0.94 23.36 28.62
N THR A 23 -0.09 24.22 29.20
CA THR A 23 1.29 24.39 28.72
C THR A 23 2.17 23.19 29.01
N LYS A 24 1.95 22.43 30.10
CA LYS A 24 2.65 21.15 30.33
C LYS A 24 2.26 20.10 29.25
N GLY A 25 0.98 19.97 28.90
CA GLY A 25 0.53 19.05 27.85
C GLY A 25 1.12 19.38 26.47
N ILE A 26 1.23 20.67 26.15
CA ILE A 26 1.84 21.13 24.89
C ILE A 26 3.35 20.86 24.91
N ARG A 27 4.05 21.08 26.02
CA ARG A 27 5.50 20.81 26.14
C ARG A 27 5.82 19.32 26.06
N THR A 28 4.99 18.45 26.62
CA THR A 28 5.17 16.99 26.50
C THR A 28 4.86 16.48 25.10
N ALA A 29 3.83 17.03 24.43
CA ALA A 29 3.55 16.73 23.03
C ALA A 29 4.68 17.21 22.09
N TRP A 30 5.25 18.41 22.35
CA TRP A 30 6.41 18.91 21.62
C TRP A 30 7.67 18.08 21.89
N ALA A 31 7.91 17.69 23.14
CA ALA A 31 9.03 16.82 23.48
C ALA A 31 8.93 15.43 22.82
N TRP A 32 7.70 14.87 22.76
CA TRP A 32 7.43 13.61 22.07
C TRP A 32 7.59 13.77 20.54
N LEU A 33 7.11 14.89 19.98
CA LEU A 33 7.29 15.22 18.56
C LEU A 33 8.79 15.43 18.23
N CYS A 34 9.55 16.13 19.09
CA CYS A 34 10.98 16.31 18.94
C CYS A 34 11.75 15.00 19.08
N HIS A 35 11.31 14.07 19.95
CA HIS A 35 11.91 12.74 20.06
C HIS A 35 11.61 11.89 18.80
N LYS A 36 10.40 12.01 18.24
CA LYS A 36 10.03 11.37 16.98
C LYS A 36 10.72 12.02 15.78
N LEU A 37 10.93 13.34 15.82
CA LEU A 37 11.74 14.09 14.83
C LEU A 37 13.24 13.82 14.99
N ARG A 38 13.73 13.38 16.15
CA ARG A 38 15.10 12.90 16.33
C ARG A 38 15.35 11.58 15.59
N PHE A 39 14.30 10.78 15.41
CA PHE A 39 14.34 9.63 14.51
C PHE A 39 14.45 10.06 13.03
N LEU A 40 13.86 11.22 12.67
CA LEU A 40 14.05 11.85 11.35
C LEU A 40 15.44 12.49 11.18
N ARG A 41 16.17 12.75 12.27
CA ARG A 41 17.58 13.17 12.21
C ARG A 41 18.53 12.03 11.81
N VAL A 42 18.10 10.79 11.99
CA VAL A 42 18.79 9.62 11.41
C VAL A 42 18.58 9.60 9.88
N LEU A 43 17.47 10.15 9.38
CA LEU A 43 17.26 10.41 7.95
C LEU A 43 18.08 11.60 7.42
N ASN A 44 18.53 12.52 8.26
CA ASN A 44 19.42 13.62 7.86
C ASN A 44 20.90 13.18 7.72
N VAL A 45 21.23 11.95 8.12
CA VAL A 45 22.47 11.26 7.72
C VAL A 45 22.38 10.79 6.25
N ILE A 46 21.17 10.82 5.69
CA ILE A 46 20.89 10.60 4.29
C ILE A 46 20.67 11.98 3.64
N ASN A 47 21.72 12.74 3.46
CA ASN A 47 21.83 13.64 2.32
C ASN A 47 22.36 12.77 1.16
N PRO A 48 21.47 12.13 0.36
CA PRO A 48 21.88 11.11 -0.60
C PRO A 48 22.60 11.73 -1.81
N PHE A 49 22.42 13.01 -2.04
CA PHE A 49 22.83 13.65 -3.30
C PHE A 49 24.25 14.23 -3.29
N HIS A 50 24.89 14.41 -2.14
CA HIS A 50 26.22 15.03 -2.10
C HIS A 50 27.40 14.03 -1.99
N TYR A 51 27.11 12.73 -1.89
CA TYR A 51 28.14 11.68 -1.71
C TYR A 51 27.86 10.38 -2.43
N ILE A 52 27.21 10.41 -3.59
CA ILE A 52 27.13 9.22 -4.45
C ILE A 52 28.49 9.06 -5.10
N SER A 53 29.33 8.19 -4.54
CA SER A 53 30.58 7.79 -5.16
C SER A 53 30.29 7.00 -6.45
N ILE A 54 31.23 6.98 -7.38
CA ILE A 54 31.14 6.17 -8.61
C ILE A 54 30.82 4.71 -8.28
N LEU A 55 31.35 4.21 -7.17
CA LEU A 55 31.09 2.87 -6.65
C LEU A 55 29.62 2.68 -6.24
N ASP A 56 29.03 3.66 -5.55
CA ASP A 56 27.64 3.59 -5.11
C ASP A 56 26.68 3.54 -6.30
N TRP A 57 26.95 4.38 -7.32
CA TRP A 57 26.18 4.41 -8.57
C TRP A 57 26.26 3.08 -9.34
N TYR A 58 27.44 2.49 -9.38
CA TYR A 58 27.65 1.17 -10.01
C TYR A 58 26.80 0.10 -9.35
N ILE A 59 26.80 0.04 -7.99
CA ILE A 59 26.03 -0.92 -7.23
C ILE A 59 24.52 -0.68 -7.42
N ILE A 60 24.05 0.58 -7.30
CA ILE A 60 22.64 0.93 -7.49
C ILE A 60 22.15 0.50 -8.88
N ARG A 61 22.89 0.85 -9.93
CA ARG A 61 22.52 0.52 -11.32
C ARG A 61 22.43 -0.99 -11.54
N LYS A 62 23.40 -1.74 -11.05
CA LYS A 62 23.38 -3.21 -11.17
C LYS A 62 22.26 -3.85 -10.35
N PHE A 63 22.05 -3.36 -9.12
CA PHE A 63 20.99 -3.86 -8.26
C PHE A 63 19.60 -3.64 -8.85
N ILE A 64 19.29 -2.40 -9.29
CA ILE A 64 18.02 -2.07 -9.94
C ILE A 64 17.86 -2.85 -11.24
N GLY A 65 18.93 -3.02 -12.04
CA GLY A 65 18.91 -3.83 -13.24
C GLY A 65 18.52 -5.29 -12.96
N THR A 66 19.09 -5.89 -11.91
CA THR A 66 18.75 -7.26 -11.48
C THR A 66 17.29 -7.36 -11.00
N TYR A 67 16.82 -6.35 -10.25
CA TYR A 67 15.44 -6.27 -9.79
C TYR A 67 14.44 -6.20 -10.96
N ILE A 68 14.68 -5.32 -11.93
CA ILE A 68 13.83 -5.18 -13.13
C ILE A 68 13.85 -6.47 -13.95
N TYR A 69 15.03 -7.09 -14.14
CA TYR A 69 15.15 -8.36 -14.84
C TYR A 69 14.33 -9.47 -14.17
N SER A 70 14.40 -9.58 -12.85
CA SER A 70 13.62 -10.56 -12.08
C SER A 70 12.12 -10.35 -12.24
N ILE A 71 11.65 -9.10 -12.19
CA ILE A 71 10.26 -8.76 -12.43
C ILE A 71 9.81 -9.18 -13.83
N ILE A 72 10.53 -8.79 -14.86
CA ILE A 72 10.17 -9.11 -16.25
C ILE A 72 10.09 -10.63 -16.45
N LEU A 73 11.06 -11.37 -15.92
CA LEU A 73 11.09 -12.82 -16.05
C LEU A 73 9.85 -13.46 -15.42
N ILE A 74 9.55 -13.15 -14.17
CA ILE A 74 8.43 -13.78 -13.43
C ILE A 74 7.08 -13.30 -13.97
N ILE A 75 6.95 -12.02 -14.33
CA ILE A 75 5.71 -11.54 -14.94
C ILE A 75 5.47 -12.20 -16.30
N SER A 76 6.49 -12.39 -17.12
CA SER A 76 6.35 -13.10 -18.40
C SER A 76 5.81 -14.51 -18.20
N ILE A 77 6.34 -15.24 -17.22
CA ILE A 77 5.85 -16.58 -16.85
C ILE A 77 4.39 -16.48 -16.36
N SER A 78 4.09 -15.54 -15.46
CA SER A 78 2.74 -15.36 -14.91
C SER A 78 1.71 -15.05 -15.99
N ILE A 79 2.05 -14.23 -16.99
CA ILE A 79 1.18 -13.93 -18.14
C ILE A 79 0.88 -15.20 -18.94
N VAL A 80 1.90 -16.02 -19.21
CA VAL A 80 1.73 -17.28 -19.96
C VAL A 80 0.77 -18.22 -19.22
N PHE A 81 0.92 -18.37 -17.91
CA PHE A 81 0.00 -19.18 -17.10
C PHE A 81 -1.42 -18.62 -17.10
N ASP A 82 -1.57 -17.31 -16.89
CA ASP A 82 -2.90 -16.66 -16.85
C ASP A 82 -3.61 -16.74 -18.21
N VAL A 83 -2.88 -16.56 -19.32
CA VAL A 83 -3.42 -16.76 -20.68
C VAL A 83 -3.95 -18.17 -20.83
N ASN A 84 -3.15 -19.17 -20.46
CA ASN A 84 -3.51 -20.58 -20.63
C ASN A 84 -4.77 -20.94 -19.80
N GLU A 85 -4.85 -20.45 -18.57
CA GLU A 85 -6.02 -20.67 -17.69
C GLU A 85 -7.30 -19.99 -18.21
N ASN A 86 -7.17 -18.81 -18.79
CA ASN A 86 -8.33 -18.00 -19.19
C ASN A 86 -8.63 -18.05 -20.69
N LEU A 87 -7.84 -18.76 -21.51
CA LEU A 87 -7.99 -18.84 -22.95
C LEU A 87 -9.40 -19.29 -23.37
N VAL A 88 -9.90 -20.34 -22.71
CA VAL A 88 -11.25 -20.88 -23.00
C VAL A 88 -12.33 -19.85 -22.74
N LYS A 89 -12.21 -19.10 -21.64
CA LYS A 89 -13.18 -18.05 -21.27
C LYS A 89 -13.13 -16.88 -22.25
N PHE A 90 -11.94 -16.42 -22.64
CA PHE A 90 -11.77 -15.32 -23.59
C PHE A 90 -12.34 -15.68 -24.97
N THR A 91 -12.15 -16.94 -25.43
CA THR A 91 -12.71 -17.42 -26.69
C THR A 91 -14.22 -17.59 -26.62
N GLN A 92 -14.74 -18.16 -25.53
CA GLN A 92 -16.18 -18.41 -25.34
C GLN A 92 -17.00 -17.10 -25.31
N TYR A 93 -16.45 -16.05 -24.74
CA TYR A 93 -17.11 -14.75 -24.64
C TYR A 93 -16.71 -13.75 -25.73
N HIS A 94 -15.99 -14.22 -26.78
CA HIS A 94 -15.52 -13.39 -27.90
C HIS A 94 -14.86 -12.09 -27.48
N ALA A 95 -13.99 -12.15 -26.47
CA ALA A 95 -13.28 -10.97 -25.98
C ALA A 95 -12.34 -10.42 -27.05
N PRO A 96 -12.42 -9.12 -27.42
CA PRO A 96 -11.54 -8.55 -28.42
C PRO A 96 -10.08 -8.52 -27.91
N LEU A 97 -9.14 -8.93 -28.74
CA LEU A 97 -7.70 -8.98 -28.40
C LEU A 97 -7.18 -7.65 -27.85
N LYS A 98 -7.69 -6.51 -28.38
CA LYS A 98 -7.31 -5.19 -27.91
C LYS A 98 -7.70 -4.98 -26.44
N ALA A 99 -8.90 -5.37 -26.03
CA ALA A 99 -9.33 -5.26 -24.65
C ALA A 99 -8.56 -6.22 -23.73
N ILE A 100 -8.21 -7.42 -24.20
CA ILE A 100 -7.37 -8.36 -23.43
C ILE A 100 -6.00 -7.74 -23.13
N VAL A 101 -5.36 -7.11 -24.12
CA VAL A 101 -4.01 -6.53 -23.94
C VAL A 101 -4.06 -5.25 -23.09
N PHE A 102 -4.94 -4.31 -23.40
CA PHE A 102 -4.93 -2.98 -22.78
C PHE A 102 -5.78 -2.89 -21.51
N ASP A 103 -6.95 -3.51 -21.45
CA ASP A 103 -7.81 -3.41 -20.29
C ASP A 103 -7.47 -4.48 -19.23
N TYR A 104 -7.04 -5.66 -19.65
CA TYR A 104 -6.70 -6.74 -18.74
C TYR A 104 -5.21 -6.76 -18.41
N TYR A 105 -4.31 -7.07 -19.38
CA TYR A 105 -2.88 -7.25 -19.08
C TYR A 105 -2.14 -5.97 -18.73
N ALA A 106 -2.45 -4.83 -19.32
CA ALA A 106 -1.81 -3.58 -18.97
C ALA A 106 -2.08 -3.15 -17.50
N ASN A 107 -3.21 -3.58 -16.93
CA ASN A 107 -3.54 -3.35 -15.52
C ASN A 107 -3.14 -4.51 -14.60
N PHE A 108 -3.04 -5.73 -15.13
CA PHE A 108 -2.55 -6.91 -14.42
C PHE A 108 -1.06 -6.80 -14.05
N VAL A 109 -0.22 -6.39 -15.01
CA VAL A 109 1.23 -6.31 -14.83
C VAL A 109 1.66 -5.39 -13.68
N PRO A 110 1.21 -4.12 -13.58
CA PRO A 110 1.58 -3.26 -12.45
C PRO A 110 1.09 -3.78 -11.11
N TYR A 111 -0.09 -4.38 -11.07
CA TYR A 111 -0.64 -4.96 -9.85
C TYR A 111 0.23 -6.11 -9.33
N PHE A 112 0.55 -7.09 -10.18
CA PHE A 112 1.38 -8.25 -9.81
C PHE A 112 2.82 -7.85 -9.52
N ALA A 113 3.41 -6.93 -10.32
CA ALA A 113 4.74 -6.40 -10.05
C ALA A 113 4.85 -5.77 -8.67
N ASN A 114 3.84 -5.00 -8.26
CA ASN A 114 3.81 -4.36 -6.96
C ASN A 114 3.54 -5.35 -5.83
N LEU A 115 2.62 -6.30 -6.02
CA LEU A 115 2.28 -7.33 -5.03
C LEU A 115 3.50 -8.18 -4.66
N PHE A 116 4.29 -8.58 -5.66
CA PHE A 116 5.49 -9.39 -5.46
C PHE A 116 6.78 -8.57 -5.30
N SER A 117 6.70 -7.24 -5.31
CA SER A 117 7.87 -6.35 -5.19
C SER A 117 8.80 -6.70 -4.02
N PRO A 118 8.31 -6.98 -2.79
CA PRO A 118 9.19 -7.35 -1.68
C PRO A 118 9.97 -8.64 -1.96
N LEU A 119 9.33 -9.63 -2.60
CA LEU A 119 9.97 -10.88 -2.98
C LEU A 119 11.07 -10.64 -4.02
N PHE A 120 10.80 -9.79 -5.03
CA PHE A 120 11.79 -9.46 -6.05
C PHE A 120 12.97 -8.70 -5.50
N VAL A 121 12.75 -7.79 -4.54
CA VAL A 121 13.87 -7.11 -3.83
C VAL A 121 14.73 -8.14 -3.11
N PHE A 122 14.13 -9.10 -2.40
CA PHE A 122 14.85 -10.15 -1.70
C PHE A 122 15.71 -11.02 -2.66
N ILE A 123 15.09 -11.47 -3.76
CA ILE A 123 15.80 -12.24 -4.80
C ILE A 123 16.94 -11.41 -5.41
N ALA A 124 16.69 -10.13 -5.71
CA ALA A 124 17.70 -9.25 -6.29
C ALA A 124 18.88 -9.04 -5.33
N VAL A 125 18.63 -8.87 -4.01
CA VAL A 125 19.69 -8.76 -3.01
C VAL A 125 20.56 -10.02 -2.99
N ILE A 126 19.96 -11.19 -2.89
CA ILE A 126 20.70 -12.46 -2.82
C ILE A 126 21.50 -12.68 -4.11
N PHE A 127 20.84 -12.62 -5.26
CA PHE A 127 21.46 -12.91 -6.55
C PHE A 127 22.58 -11.92 -6.87
N PHE A 128 22.34 -10.63 -6.66
CA PHE A 128 23.33 -9.60 -6.93
C PHE A 128 24.54 -9.69 -5.97
N THR A 129 24.29 -9.90 -4.66
CA THR A 129 25.36 -10.03 -3.67
C THR A 129 26.18 -11.30 -3.92
N SER A 130 25.53 -12.41 -4.25
CA SER A 130 26.21 -13.66 -4.63
C SER A 130 27.10 -13.48 -5.86
N LYS A 131 26.61 -12.78 -6.88
CA LYS A 131 27.39 -12.48 -8.08
C LYS A 131 28.59 -11.58 -7.80
N LEU A 132 28.44 -10.54 -6.96
CA LEU A 132 29.55 -9.69 -6.53
C LEU A 132 30.59 -10.48 -5.72
N ALA A 133 30.14 -11.41 -4.87
CA ALA A 133 31.03 -12.26 -4.08
C ALA A 133 31.79 -13.25 -4.96
N SER A 134 31.09 -13.90 -5.90
CA SER A 134 31.68 -14.85 -6.85
C SER A 134 32.75 -14.21 -7.75
N ASN A 135 32.53 -12.95 -8.14
CA ASN A 135 33.51 -12.16 -8.91
C ASN A 135 34.64 -11.59 -8.05
N SER A 136 34.71 -11.91 -6.75
CA SER A 136 35.66 -11.32 -5.79
C SER A 136 35.61 -9.79 -5.67
N GLU A 137 34.56 -9.15 -6.20
CA GLU A 137 34.40 -7.69 -6.16
C GLU A 137 34.24 -7.18 -4.73
N ILE A 138 33.48 -7.90 -3.87
CA ILE A 138 33.31 -7.56 -2.46
C ILE A 138 34.64 -7.61 -1.71
N ILE A 139 35.43 -8.65 -1.93
CA ILE A 139 36.74 -8.82 -1.27
C ILE A 139 37.68 -7.72 -1.71
N SER A 140 37.73 -7.40 -3.00
CA SER A 140 38.55 -6.32 -3.56
C SER A 140 38.19 -4.95 -2.97
N MET A 141 36.89 -4.66 -2.80
CA MET A 141 36.42 -3.41 -2.19
C MET A 141 36.81 -3.32 -0.71
N LEU A 142 36.68 -4.41 0.05
CA LEU A 142 37.07 -4.46 1.46
C LEU A 142 38.58 -4.36 1.62
N ALA A 143 39.36 -5.02 0.76
CA ALA A 143 40.84 -4.92 0.75
C ALA A 143 41.32 -3.49 0.41
N ALA A 144 40.56 -2.75 -0.43
CA ALA A 144 40.80 -1.35 -0.72
C ALA A 144 40.41 -0.38 0.44
N GLY A 145 40.00 -0.92 1.61
CA GLY A 145 39.68 -0.13 2.80
C GLY A 145 38.25 0.42 2.84
N VAL A 146 37.35 -0.03 1.94
CA VAL A 146 35.93 0.32 1.99
C VAL A 146 35.29 -0.40 3.17
N SER A 147 34.73 0.34 4.14
CA SER A 147 34.03 -0.27 5.28
C SER A 147 32.73 -0.97 4.84
N PHE A 148 32.38 -2.05 5.50
CA PHE A 148 31.14 -2.80 5.24
C PHE A 148 29.88 -1.92 5.32
N LYS A 149 29.82 -0.98 6.28
CA LYS A 149 28.73 -0.01 6.40
C LYS A 149 28.59 0.88 5.17
N ARG A 150 29.70 1.24 4.52
CA ARG A 150 29.70 2.02 3.29
C ARG A 150 29.18 1.18 2.12
N LEU A 151 29.54 -0.09 2.07
CA LEU A 151 29.04 -1.03 1.04
C LEU A 151 27.52 -1.25 1.15
N MET A 152 26.94 -1.18 2.35
CA MET A 152 25.49 -1.34 2.55
C MET A 152 24.68 -0.10 2.14
N ARG A 153 25.26 1.08 2.04
CA ARG A 153 24.54 2.32 1.69
C ARG A 153 23.79 2.25 0.35
N PRO A 154 24.41 1.85 -0.76
CA PRO A 154 23.72 1.77 -2.05
C PRO A 154 22.55 0.78 -2.05
N TYR A 155 22.62 -0.31 -1.28
CA TYR A 155 21.49 -1.22 -1.13
C TYR A 155 20.30 -0.55 -0.43
N MET A 156 20.57 0.16 0.67
CA MET A 156 19.52 0.89 1.40
C MET A 156 18.86 1.97 0.53
N ILE A 157 19.68 2.73 -0.24
CA ILE A 157 19.18 3.76 -1.17
C ILE A 157 18.28 3.11 -2.23
N SER A 158 18.70 1.99 -2.82
CA SER A 158 17.92 1.27 -3.83
C SER A 158 16.60 0.74 -3.26
N CYS A 159 16.62 0.16 -2.05
CA CYS A 159 15.41 -0.31 -1.38
C CYS A 159 14.42 0.81 -1.08
N VAL A 160 14.89 1.97 -0.60
CA VAL A 160 14.06 3.15 -0.36
C VAL A 160 13.44 3.65 -1.66
N LEU A 161 14.22 3.70 -2.75
CA LEU A 161 13.73 4.12 -4.06
C LEU A 161 12.64 3.19 -4.59
N ILE A 162 12.85 1.87 -4.52
CA ILE A 162 11.86 0.86 -4.93
C ILE A 162 10.61 0.95 -4.06
N SER A 163 10.77 1.07 -2.73
CA SER A 163 9.64 1.20 -1.80
C SER A 163 8.80 2.46 -2.08
N THR A 164 9.44 3.57 -2.38
CA THR A 164 8.76 4.82 -2.74
C THR A 164 7.99 4.65 -4.05
N LEU A 165 8.60 4.04 -5.07
CA LEU A 165 7.94 3.74 -6.34
C LEU A 165 6.74 2.81 -6.14
N SER A 166 6.90 1.74 -5.36
CA SER A 166 5.84 0.80 -5.00
C SER A 166 4.67 1.48 -4.29
N PHE A 167 4.97 2.42 -3.38
CA PHE A 167 3.96 3.22 -2.70
C PHE A 167 3.15 4.08 -3.68
N PHE A 168 3.81 4.77 -4.62
CA PHE A 168 3.12 5.56 -5.66
C PHE A 168 2.26 4.69 -6.58
N LEU A 169 2.75 3.52 -7.00
CA LEU A 169 1.97 2.57 -7.78
C LEU A 169 0.72 2.12 -7.03
N SER A 170 0.88 1.78 -5.74
CA SER A 170 -0.22 1.33 -4.88
C SER A 170 -1.27 2.41 -4.63
N ALA A 171 -0.84 3.68 -4.50
CA ALA A 171 -1.74 4.78 -4.18
C ALA A 171 -2.54 5.28 -5.40
N TYR A 172 -1.93 5.31 -6.59
CA TYR A 172 -2.53 5.98 -7.77
C TYR A 172 -2.81 5.02 -8.92
N VAL A 173 -1.85 4.21 -9.33
CA VAL A 173 -1.96 3.40 -10.56
C VAL A 173 -2.84 2.17 -10.34
N ILE A 174 -2.58 1.43 -9.28
CA ILE A 174 -3.24 0.15 -9.00
C ILE A 174 -4.75 0.30 -8.75
N PRO A 175 -5.25 1.26 -7.95
CA PRO A 175 -6.68 1.38 -7.71
C PRO A 175 -7.45 1.65 -9.01
N HIS A 176 -6.94 2.56 -9.85
CA HIS A 176 -7.57 2.88 -11.13
C HIS A 176 -7.54 1.67 -12.09
N GLY A 177 -6.39 1.03 -12.24
CA GLY A 177 -6.24 -0.15 -13.08
C GLY A 177 -7.06 -1.35 -12.62
N THR A 178 -7.25 -1.51 -11.31
CA THR A 178 -8.07 -2.60 -10.74
C THR A 178 -9.53 -2.48 -11.13
N VAL A 179 -10.09 -1.27 -11.14
CA VAL A 179 -11.48 -1.03 -11.58
C VAL A 179 -11.67 -1.42 -13.04
N ILE A 180 -10.74 -1.01 -13.93
CA ILE A 180 -10.80 -1.37 -15.36
C ILE A 180 -10.72 -2.89 -15.54
N ARG A 181 -9.78 -3.54 -14.86
CA ARG A 181 -9.62 -4.99 -14.90
C ARG A 181 -10.84 -5.74 -14.38
N GLN A 182 -11.43 -5.31 -13.26
CA GLN A 182 -12.64 -5.92 -12.69
C GLN A 182 -13.85 -5.78 -13.63
N ASN A 183 -14.00 -4.64 -14.28
CA ASN A 183 -15.05 -4.44 -15.28
C ASN A 183 -14.87 -5.41 -16.46
N PHE A 184 -13.63 -5.57 -16.96
CA PHE A 184 -13.31 -6.55 -17.99
C PHE A 184 -13.61 -7.99 -17.52
N GLU A 185 -13.18 -8.36 -16.32
CA GLU A 185 -13.44 -9.70 -15.74
C GLU A 185 -14.94 -9.98 -15.58
N THR A 186 -15.72 -8.97 -15.21
CA THR A 186 -17.17 -9.09 -15.07
C THR A 186 -17.83 -9.31 -16.42
N MET A 187 -17.37 -8.64 -17.46
CA MET A 187 -17.93 -8.76 -18.82
C MET A 187 -17.54 -10.08 -19.51
N TYR A 188 -16.27 -10.50 -19.38
CA TYR A 188 -15.70 -11.57 -20.19
C TYR A 188 -15.25 -12.82 -19.43
N LYS A 189 -15.18 -12.76 -18.09
CA LYS A 189 -14.67 -13.87 -17.28
C LYS A 189 -15.73 -14.45 -16.32
N ASN A 190 -16.59 -13.60 -15.76
CA ASN A 190 -17.51 -13.95 -14.68
C ASN A 190 -18.95 -13.46 -14.89
N LYS A 191 -19.49 -13.61 -16.09
CA LYS A 191 -20.90 -13.23 -16.38
C LYS A 191 -21.92 -13.84 -15.39
N LYS A 192 -21.57 -14.96 -14.74
CA LYS A 192 -22.41 -15.64 -13.73
C LYS A 192 -22.28 -15.10 -12.31
N LYS A 193 -21.19 -14.36 -11.96
CA LYS A 193 -20.89 -14.04 -10.56
C LYS A 193 -21.65 -12.81 -10.03
N ASN A 194 -22.20 -11.97 -10.92
CA ASN A 194 -23.00 -10.81 -10.53
C ASN A 194 -24.50 -11.08 -10.51
N THR A 195 -24.90 -12.35 -10.55
CA THR A 195 -26.32 -12.73 -10.68
C THR A 195 -27.03 -12.83 -9.34
N SER A 196 -26.27 -12.94 -8.24
CA SER A 196 -26.86 -13.05 -6.91
C SER A 196 -26.06 -12.24 -5.88
N ALA A 197 -26.75 -11.46 -5.10
CA ALA A 197 -26.24 -10.80 -3.92
C ALA A 197 -26.79 -11.52 -2.69
N GLU A 198 -25.89 -11.84 -1.72
CA GLU A 198 -26.26 -12.50 -0.47
C GLU A 198 -26.19 -11.51 0.69
N ASN A 199 -27.12 -11.65 1.63
CA ASN A 199 -27.16 -10.83 2.85
C ASN A 199 -27.19 -9.31 2.59
N VAL A 200 -28.08 -8.90 1.69
CA VAL A 200 -28.23 -7.49 1.33
C VAL A 200 -29.05 -6.78 2.41
N MET A 201 -28.47 -5.78 3.04
CA MET A 201 -29.14 -4.91 4.01
C MET A 201 -29.31 -3.53 3.39
N LEU A 202 -30.54 -3.08 3.26
CA LEU A 202 -30.89 -1.76 2.72
C LEU A 202 -31.68 -0.98 3.77
N GLN A 203 -31.22 0.22 4.10
CA GLN A 203 -32.02 1.12 4.92
C GLN A 203 -33.08 1.78 4.04
N VAL A 204 -34.34 1.46 4.29
CA VAL A 204 -35.49 1.97 3.52
C VAL A 204 -35.98 3.29 4.11
N ASP A 205 -36.00 3.39 5.45
CA ASP A 205 -36.42 4.60 6.17
C ASP A 205 -35.61 4.72 7.49
N LYS A 206 -35.75 5.85 8.18
CA LYS A 206 -35.11 6.05 9.49
C LYS A 206 -35.57 4.98 10.48
N GLY A 207 -34.64 4.08 10.83
CA GLY A 207 -34.92 2.98 11.75
C GLY A 207 -35.55 1.73 11.12
N THR A 208 -35.76 1.69 9.80
CA THR A 208 -36.29 0.52 9.10
C THR A 208 -35.25 -0.04 8.14
N ILE A 209 -34.87 -1.31 8.36
CA ILE A 209 -33.89 -2.05 7.56
C ILE A 209 -34.58 -3.18 6.83
N ALA A 210 -34.48 -3.20 5.51
CA ALA A 210 -34.87 -4.34 4.71
C ALA A 210 -33.68 -5.30 4.58
N TYR A 211 -33.85 -6.53 4.99
CA TYR A 211 -32.87 -7.61 4.85
C TYR A 211 -33.36 -8.58 3.77
N ILE A 212 -32.47 -8.89 2.82
CA ILE A 212 -32.71 -9.87 1.76
C ILE A 212 -31.60 -10.90 1.85
N GLN A 213 -31.95 -12.15 2.15
CA GLN A 213 -30.96 -13.22 2.32
C GLN A 213 -30.26 -13.56 0.99
N HIS A 214 -31.04 -13.62 -0.10
CA HIS A 214 -30.50 -13.93 -1.42
C HIS A 214 -31.28 -13.14 -2.48
N TYR A 215 -30.58 -12.34 -3.27
CA TYR A 215 -31.17 -11.57 -4.37
C TYR A 215 -30.62 -12.07 -5.71
N ASP A 216 -31.51 -12.61 -6.56
CA ASP A 216 -31.14 -13.03 -7.92
C ASP A 216 -31.40 -11.87 -8.90
N ASN A 217 -30.32 -11.31 -9.41
CA ASN A 217 -30.39 -10.19 -10.35
C ASN A 217 -30.93 -10.57 -11.75
N ASN A 218 -30.83 -11.86 -12.15
CA ASN A 218 -31.36 -12.32 -13.44
C ASN A 218 -32.89 -12.40 -13.41
N GLN A 219 -33.43 -12.97 -12.31
CA GLN A 219 -34.85 -13.11 -12.11
C GLN A 219 -35.49 -11.88 -11.46
N LYS A 220 -34.65 -10.93 -10.97
CA LYS A 220 -35.03 -9.75 -10.16
C LYS A 220 -35.93 -10.14 -8.97
N CYS A 221 -35.62 -11.29 -8.35
CA CYS A 221 -36.36 -11.84 -7.22
C CYS A 221 -35.44 -11.88 -5.97
N GLY A 222 -36.00 -11.47 -4.83
CA GLY A 222 -35.36 -11.59 -3.52
C GLY A 222 -35.97 -12.76 -2.73
N TYR A 223 -35.12 -13.62 -2.19
CA TYR A 223 -35.52 -14.73 -1.31
C TYR A 223 -35.11 -14.41 0.13
N GLY A 224 -35.95 -14.79 1.11
CA GLY A 224 -35.67 -14.55 2.52
C GLY A 224 -35.70 -13.05 2.89
N PHE A 225 -36.83 -12.39 2.53
CA PHE A 225 -37.04 -10.97 2.82
C PHE A 225 -37.55 -10.80 4.26
N SER A 226 -36.91 -9.93 5.05
CA SER A 226 -37.43 -9.42 6.32
C SER A 226 -37.36 -7.89 6.35
N LEU A 227 -38.29 -7.29 7.08
CA LEU A 227 -38.33 -5.85 7.30
C LEU A 227 -38.26 -5.62 8.81
N ASP A 228 -37.11 -5.17 9.27
CA ASP A 228 -36.84 -4.97 10.68
C ASP A 228 -36.95 -3.48 11.03
N LYS A 229 -37.84 -3.15 11.97
CA LYS A 229 -38.03 -1.78 12.46
C LYS A 229 -37.36 -1.62 13.80
N PHE A 230 -36.50 -0.62 13.93
CA PHE A 230 -35.79 -0.29 15.16
C PHE A 230 -36.31 1.02 15.73
N GLU A 231 -36.85 0.99 16.94
CA GLU A 231 -37.15 2.15 17.75
C GLU A 231 -36.28 2.15 19.03
N ASN A 232 -35.56 3.26 19.26
CA ASN A 232 -34.64 3.38 20.44
C ASN A 232 -33.64 2.22 20.57
N LYS A 233 -33.08 1.74 19.47
CA LYS A 233 -32.13 0.59 19.39
C LYS A 233 -32.73 -0.77 19.81
N LYS A 234 -34.03 -0.89 19.88
CA LYS A 234 -34.72 -2.15 20.09
C LYS A 234 -35.52 -2.50 18.83
N LEU A 235 -35.53 -3.77 18.50
CA LEU A 235 -36.36 -4.32 17.43
C LEU A 235 -37.82 -4.29 17.88
N VAL A 236 -38.70 -3.73 17.08
CA VAL A 236 -40.16 -3.63 17.35
C VAL A 236 -40.93 -4.42 16.31
#